data_e47fe0ce13c818be7d6ac93c8cd09943
#
_entry.id   e47fe0ce13c818be7d6ac93c8cd09943
#
_cell.length_a   1.000
_cell.length_b   1.000
_cell.length_c   1.000
_cell.angle_alpha   90.00
_cell.angle_beta   90.00
_cell.angle_gamma   90.00
#
_symmetry.space_group_name_H-M   'P 1'
#
loop_
_entity.id
_entity.type
_entity.pdbx_description
1 polymer ?
#
loop_
_entity_poly.entity_id
_entity_poly.type
_entity_poly.pdbx_seq_one_letter_code
_entity_poly.pdbx_strand_id
1 'polypeptide(L)'
;MPVRIVQSKQNARLKELRRSLACPGRGESGLSGIEGPNLVEEALKAGLHVPCVFAAQGSEHLIEPLPLPPETEILLMPQELLTSALATQTPQPVAALVEQPDWTWAHILGAREGAIPLIAVLAAVQDPGNLGTILRSAEAFGADGGVALPGTVSAWNPKAVRASAGSVFRLPLVASSVADCFTHLREAGVHILTTTVRAAKPADLVDLTLPIALIFGNEGNGVPATVADLADEAVTIPCPGAVESLNAAVAASVMLYEAARQRREQEIKLLGSRGGKLPGSPATGGRR
;
A
#
# COMPACT_ATOMS: atom_id res chain seq x y z
N MET A 1 8.78 -23.80 -17.05
CA MET A 1 7.49 -23.54 -16.39
C MET A 1 6.53 -24.70 -16.67
N PRO A 2 5.97 -25.37 -15.68
CA PRO A 2 4.97 -26.42 -15.90
C PRO A 2 3.64 -25.79 -16.32
N VAL A 3 3.16 -26.12 -17.50
CA VAL A 3 1.84 -25.68 -18.02
C VAL A 3 0.86 -26.84 -17.93
N ARG A 4 -0.31 -26.62 -17.35
CA ARG A 4 -1.38 -27.62 -17.19
C ARG A 4 -2.72 -27.05 -17.61
N ILE A 5 -3.53 -27.86 -18.26
CA ILE A 5 -4.92 -27.54 -18.60
C ILE A 5 -5.84 -28.03 -17.47
N VAL A 6 -6.64 -27.13 -16.92
CA VAL A 6 -7.60 -27.41 -15.84
C VAL A 6 -9.01 -27.27 -16.38
N GLN A 7 -9.84 -28.31 -16.19
CA GLN A 7 -11.24 -28.33 -16.60
C GLN A 7 -12.23 -28.52 -15.42
N SER A 8 -11.68 -28.72 -14.21
CA SER A 8 -12.50 -29.04 -13.03
C SER A 8 -12.49 -27.90 -12.01
N LYS A 9 -13.67 -27.49 -11.54
CA LYS A 9 -13.85 -26.59 -10.37
C LYS A 9 -13.27 -27.16 -9.09
N GLN A 10 -12.95 -28.46 -9.06
CA GLN A 10 -12.36 -29.14 -7.89
C GLN A 10 -10.84 -29.03 -7.83
N ASN A 11 -10.19 -28.40 -8.82
CA ASN A 11 -8.75 -28.17 -8.79
C ASN A 11 -8.33 -27.45 -7.47
N ALA A 12 -7.31 -27.95 -6.79
CA ALA A 12 -6.91 -27.45 -5.48
C ALA A 12 -6.44 -25.99 -5.54
N ARG A 13 -5.64 -25.63 -6.55
CA ARG A 13 -5.14 -24.25 -6.73
C ARG A 13 -6.28 -23.27 -7.06
N LEU A 14 -7.26 -23.68 -7.84
CA LEU A 14 -8.45 -22.85 -8.15
C LEU A 14 -9.33 -22.65 -6.91
N LYS A 15 -9.48 -23.66 -6.06
CA LYS A 15 -10.17 -23.51 -4.77
C LYS A 15 -9.44 -22.57 -3.84
N GLU A 16 -8.11 -22.65 -3.82
CA GLU A 16 -7.25 -21.76 -3.02
C GLU A 16 -7.39 -20.31 -3.50
N LEU A 17 -7.31 -20.05 -4.81
CA LEU A 17 -7.54 -18.73 -5.38
C LEU A 17 -8.91 -18.17 -4.96
N ARG A 18 -9.97 -18.95 -5.12
CA ARG A 18 -11.33 -18.53 -4.71
C ARG A 18 -11.40 -18.19 -3.24
N ARG A 19 -10.82 -19.04 -2.37
CA ARG A 19 -10.82 -18.81 -0.92
C ARG A 19 -10.05 -17.56 -0.54
N SER A 20 -8.86 -17.34 -1.11
CA SER A 20 -8.03 -16.19 -0.81
C SER A 20 -8.64 -14.85 -1.27
N LEU A 21 -9.39 -14.86 -2.38
CA LEU A 21 -10.12 -13.68 -2.84
C LEU A 21 -11.39 -13.40 -2.01
N ALA A 22 -12.07 -14.44 -1.52
CA ALA A 22 -13.28 -14.31 -0.71
C ALA A 22 -12.97 -13.93 0.75
N CYS A 23 -11.88 -14.46 1.31
CA CYS A 23 -11.44 -14.23 2.67
C CYS A 23 -10.01 -13.66 2.67
N PRO A 24 -9.86 -12.36 2.38
CA PRO A 24 -8.54 -11.74 2.24
C PRO A 24 -7.83 -11.68 3.58
N GLY A 25 -6.66 -12.25 3.63
CA GLY A 25 -5.80 -12.34 4.82
C GLY A 25 -4.79 -13.46 4.64
N ARG A 26 -3.88 -13.59 5.62
CA ARG A 26 -2.90 -14.68 5.62
C ARG A 26 -3.61 -15.98 6.01
N GLY A 27 -4.14 -16.71 5.03
CA GLY A 27 -4.69 -18.05 5.23
C GLY A 27 -3.60 -19.04 5.65
N GLU A 28 -3.98 -20.31 5.90
CA GLU A 28 -3.05 -21.38 6.29
C GLU A 28 -1.89 -21.58 5.30
N SER A 29 -2.12 -21.29 4.01
CA SER A 29 -1.09 -21.38 2.96
C SER A 29 -0.17 -20.17 2.88
N GLY A 30 -0.46 -19.05 3.54
CA GLY A 30 0.26 -17.79 3.38
C GLY A 30 0.05 -17.10 2.03
N LEU A 31 -0.80 -17.67 1.14
CA LEU A 31 -1.01 -17.18 -0.21
C LEU A 31 -2.22 -16.26 -0.31
N SER A 32 -2.12 -15.25 -1.17
CA SER A 32 -3.19 -14.34 -1.54
C SER A 32 -3.47 -14.40 -3.03
N GLY A 33 -4.75 -14.28 -3.40
CA GLY A 33 -5.18 -14.15 -4.79
C GLY A 33 -5.07 -12.71 -5.26
N ILE A 34 -4.53 -12.55 -6.47
CA ILE A 34 -4.52 -11.28 -7.19
C ILE A 34 -5.12 -11.47 -8.58
N GLU A 35 -5.74 -10.44 -9.13
CA GLU A 35 -6.47 -10.51 -10.39
C GLU A 35 -6.00 -9.43 -11.36
N GLY A 36 -5.69 -9.83 -12.57
CA GLY A 36 -5.26 -9.00 -13.69
C GLY A 36 -3.77 -9.09 -13.98
N PRO A 37 -3.38 -9.06 -15.28
CA PRO A 37 -1.98 -9.21 -15.69
C PRO A 37 -1.07 -8.12 -15.13
N ASN A 38 -1.55 -6.87 -15.03
CA ASN A 38 -0.78 -5.76 -14.48
C ASN A 38 -0.41 -5.99 -13.00
N LEU A 39 -1.33 -6.53 -12.18
CA LEU A 39 -1.02 -6.82 -10.78
C LEU A 39 -0.06 -8.01 -10.64
N VAL A 40 -0.15 -9.00 -11.53
CA VAL A 40 0.83 -10.10 -11.58
C VAL A 40 2.22 -9.55 -11.92
N GLU A 41 2.30 -8.66 -12.90
CA GLU A 41 3.55 -7.99 -13.26
C GLU A 41 4.13 -7.17 -12.10
N GLU A 42 3.30 -6.38 -11.42
CA GLU A 42 3.71 -5.59 -10.25
C GLU A 42 4.17 -6.46 -9.08
N ALA A 43 3.53 -7.61 -8.84
CA ALA A 43 3.95 -8.57 -7.82
C ALA A 43 5.35 -9.16 -8.15
N LEU A 44 5.58 -9.52 -9.42
CA LEU A 44 6.87 -10.00 -9.89
C LEU A 44 7.96 -8.92 -9.79
N LYS A 45 7.67 -7.69 -10.20
CA LYS A 45 8.59 -6.54 -10.05
C LYS A 45 8.93 -6.25 -8.58
N ALA A 46 7.98 -6.48 -7.68
CA ALA A 46 8.19 -6.37 -6.24
C ALA A 46 9.00 -7.53 -5.64
N GLY A 47 9.33 -8.54 -6.44
CA GLY A 47 10.08 -9.72 -5.98
C GLY A 47 9.26 -10.71 -5.18
N LEU A 48 7.92 -10.65 -5.25
CA LEU A 48 7.08 -11.61 -4.56
C LEU A 48 7.18 -13.00 -5.21
N HIS A 49 7.14 -14.04 -4.38
CA HIS A 49 7.00 -15.40 -4.86
C HIS A 49 5.60 -15.61 -5.44
N VAL A 50 5.53 -16.03 -6.71
CA VAL A 50 4.31 -16.29 -7.47
C VAL A 50 4.27 -17.78 -7.83
N PRO A 51 3.78 -18.66 -6.95
CA PRO A 51 3.81 -20.10 -7.18
C PRO A 51 2.87 -20.55 -8.31
N CYS A 52 1.80 -19.78 -8.60
CA CYS A 52 0.81 -20.19 -9.58
C CYS A 52 0.18 -19.00 -10.28
N VAL A 53 0.10 -19.07 -11.61
CA VAL A 53 -0.65 -18.15 -12.47
C VAL A 53 -1.78 -18.90 -13.16
N PHE A 54 -2.95 -18.29 -13.18
CA PHE A 54 -4.15 -18.78 -13.86
C PHE A 54 -4.40 -17.90 -15.08
N ALA A 55 -4.63 -18.52 -16.24
CA ALA A 55 -5.01 -17.79 -17.45
C ALA A 55 -6.16 -18.46 -18.16
N ALA A 56 -7.05 -17.66 -18.72
CA ALA A 56 -8.07 -18.14 -19.60
C ALA A 56 -7.43 -18.62 -20.91
N GLN A 57 -7.92 -19.73 -21.47
CA GLN A 57 -7.53 -20.21 -22.80
C GLN A 57 -7.76 -19.12 -23.84
N GLY A 58 -6.77 -18.87 -24.70
CA GLY A 58 -6.77 -17.77 -25.67
C GLY A 58 -6.21 -16.44 -25.14
N SER A 59 -5.87 -16.37 -23.85
CA SER A 59 -5.27 -15.16 -23.22
C SER A 59 -3.81 -15.37 -22.83
N GLU A 60 -3.14 -16.38 -23.39
CA GLU A 60 -1.74 -16.73 -23.11
C GLU A 60 -0.79 -15.58 -23.43
N HIS A 61 -1.10 -14.80 -24.45
CA HIS A 61 -0.34 -13.60 -24.85
C HIS A 61 -0.22 -12.54 -23.75
N LEU A 62 -1.10 -12.56 -22.72
CA LEU A 62 -1.03 -11.65 -21.57
C LEU A 62 -0.02 -12.09 -20.51
N ILE A 63 0.34 -13.35 -20.49
CA ILE A 63 1.32 -13.90 -19.53
C ILE A 63 2.69 -14.16 -20.17
N GLU A 64 2.77 -14.30 -21.50
CA GLU A 64 4.04 -14.49 -22.22
C GLU A 64 5.10 -13.41 -21.94
N PRO A 65 4.76 -12.11 -21.86
CA PRO A 65 5.75 -11.06 -21.58
C PRO A 65 6.14 -10.96 -20.11
N LEU A 66 5.46 -11.68 -19.20
CA LEU A 66 5.73 -11.59 -17.76
C LEU A 66 7.04 -12.35 -17.43
N PRO A 67 7.92 -11.79 -16.57
CA PRO A 67 9.16 -12.44 -16.16
C PRO A 67 8.88 -13.52 -15.10
N LEU A 68 8.08 -14.53 -15.46
CA LEU A 68 7.70 -15.61 -14.56
C LEU A 68 8.90 -16.51 -14.24
N PRO A 69 9.13 -16.84 -12.96
CA PRO A 69 10.14 -17.83 -12.55
C PRO A 69 9.88 -19.22 -13.19
N PRO A 70 10.91 -20.01 -13.47
CA PRO A 70 10.76 -21.33 -14.11
C PRO A 70 9.88 -22.31 -13.31
N GLU A 71 9.82 -22.15 -11.99
CA GLU A 71 9.04 -22.96 -11.04
C GLU A 71 7.56 -22.56 -10.98
N THR A 72 7.19 -21.39 -11.47
CA THR A 72 5.79 -20.92 -11.49
C THR A 72 4.92 -21.88 -12.30
N GLU A 73 3.88 -22.42 -11.67
CA GLU A 73 2.89 -23.26 -12.34
C GLU A 73 1.90 -22.41 -13.12
N ILE A 74 1.70 -22.70 -14.42
CA ILE A 74 0.71 -22.03 -15.28
C ILE A 74 -0.49 -22.95 -15.45
N LEU A 75 -1.67 -22.48 -15.02
CA LEU A 75 -2.92 -23.21 -15.14
C LEU A 75 -3.81 -22.54 -16.20
N LEU A 76 -3.91 -23.16 -17.38
CA LEU A 76 -4.81 -22.74 -18.44
C LEU A 76 -6.18 -23.37 -18.25
N MET A 77 -7.25 -22.58 -18.41
CA MET A 77 -8.61 -23.07 -18.23
C MET A 77 -9.63 -22.31 -19.06
N PRO A 78 -10.84 -22.86 -19.27
CA PRO A 78 -11.93 -22.11 -19.89
C PRO A 78 -12.21 -20.80 -19.11
N GLN A 79 -12.50 -19.72 -19.83
CA GLN A 79 -12.81 -18.40 -19.25
C GLN A 79 -13.87 -18.47 -18.15
N GLU A 80 -14.94 -19.23 -18.40
CA GLU A 80 -16.06 -19.41 -17.44
C GLU A 80 -15.59 -20.05 -16.13
N LEU A 81 -14.64 -20.98 -16.22
CA LEU A 81 -14.09 -21.65 -15.05
C LEU A 81 -13.27 -20.67 -14.19
N LEU A 82 -12.40 -19.87 -14.80
CA LEU A 82 -11.64 -18.85 -14.12
C LEU A 82 -12.56 -17.80 -13.50
N THR A 83 -13.49 -17.25 -14.29
CA THR A 83 -14.51 -16.28 -13.83
C THR A 83 -15.26 -16.77 -12.59
N SER A 84 -15.57 -18.08 -12.53
CA SER A 84 -16.26 -18.65 -11.36
C SER A 84 -15.46 -18.60 -10.05
N ALA A 85 -14.17 -18.34 -10.12
CA ALA A 85 -13.29 -18.20 -8.95
C ALA A 85 -13.04 -16.74 -8.59
N LEU A 86 -13.30 -15.80 -9.48
CA LEU A 86 -13.07 -14.37 -9.28
C LEU A 86 -14.32 -13.69 -8.70
N ALA A 87 -14.10 -12.68 -7.85
CA ALA A 87 -15.19 -12.01 -7.13
C ALA A 87 -15.58 -10.65 -7.76
N THR A 88 -15.03 -10.32 -8.94
CA THR A 88 -15.23 -9.02 -9.59
C THR A 88 -16.39 -9.06 -10.57
N GLN A 89 -17.04 -7.91 -10.80
CA GLN A 89 -18.11 -7.78 -11.80
C GLN A 89 -17.59 -7.86 -13.24
N THR A 90 -16.34 -7.48 -13.45
CA THR A 90 -15.62 -7.53 -14.73
C THR A 90 -14.35 -8.38 -14.58
N PRO A 91 -14.49 -9.72 -14.56
CA PRO A 91 -13.38 -10.62 -14.32
C PRO A 91 -12.28 -10.49 -15.37
N GLN A 92 -11.02 -10.41 -14.90
CA GLN A 92 -9.86 -10.40 -15.77
C GLN A 92 -9.49 -11.82 -16.22
N PRO A 93 -8.91 -11.99 -17.42
CA PRO A 93 -8.58 -13.31 -17.95
C PRO A 93 -7.30 -13.90 -17.34
N VAL A 94 -6.65 -13.19 -16.41
CA VAL A 94 -5.43 -13.63 -15.71
C VAL A 94 -5.61 -13.38 -14.22
N ALA A 95 -5.16 -14.33 -13.40
CA ALA A 95 -5.06 -14.20 -11.94
C ALA A 95 -3.81 -14.94 -11.44
N ALA A 96 -3.40 -14.69 -10.22
CA ALA A 96 -2.29 -15.44 -9.61
C ALA A 96 -2.51 -15.65 -8.10
N LEU A 97 -1.81 -16.64 -7.57
CA LEU A 97 -1.52 -16.74 -6.15
C LEU A 97 -0.14 -16.17 -5.89
N VAL A 98 -0.02 -15.35 -4.86
CA VAL A 98 1.24 -14.72 -4.44
C VAL A 98 1.45 -14.93 -2.96
N GLU A 99 2.70 -15.08 -2.55
CA GLU A 99 3.06 -15.16 -1.14
C GLU A 99 3.08 -13.76 -0.53
N GLN A 100 2.41 -13.58 0.62
CA GLN A 100 2.41 -12.31 1.32
C GLN A 100 3.76 -12.06 1.98
N PRO A 101 4.36 -10.87 1.82
CA PRO A 101 5.60 -10.52 2.52
C PRO A 101 5.39 -10.51 4.03
N ASP A 102 6.42 -10.88 4.76
CA ASP A 102 6.42 -10.89 6.23
C ASP A 102 7.02 -9.59 6.76
N TRP A 103 6.20 -8.51 6.72
CA TRP A 103 6.62 -7.20 7.18
C TRP A 103 6.70 -7.13 8.71
N THR A 104 7.73 -6.49 9.19
CA THR A 104 7.97 -6.25 10.63
C THR A 104 8.24 -4.79 10.89
N TRP A 105 8.25 -4.38 12.15
CA TRP A 105 8.63 -3.03 12.56
C TRP A 105 10.04 -2.63 12.07
N ALA A 106 10.97 -3.56 11.98
CA ALA A 106 12.30 -3.30 11.43
C ALA A 106 12.26 -2.83 9.96
N HIS A 107 11.31 -3.30 9.18
CA HIS A 107 11.12 -2.85 7.79
C HIS A 107 10.56 -1.42 7.71
N ILE A 108 9.84 -0.95 8.72
CA ILE A 108 9.26 0.40 8.76
C ILE A 108 10.26 1.39 9.37
N LEU A 109 10.86 1.03 10.51
CA LEU A 109 11.72 1.93 11.30
C LEU A 109 13.20 1.87 10.90
N GLY A 110 13.62 0.78 10.26
CA GLY A 110 15.02 0.55 9.86
C GLY A 110 15.25 0.54 8.34
N ALA A 111 14.27 0.94 7.53
CA ALA A 111 14.28 0.76 6.09
C ALA A 111 15.47 1.42 5.38
N ARG A 112 15.95 2.56 5.88
CA ARG A 112 17.07 3.31 5.28
C ARG A 112 17.92 3.95 6.37
N GLU A 113 19.21 3.66 6.36
CA GLU A 113 20.17 4.28 7.28
C GLU A 113 20.19 5.81 7.08
N GLY A 114 19.98 6.55 8.17
CA GLY A 114 19.90 8.02 8.15
C GLY A 114 18.63 8.63 7.56
N ALA A 115 17.64 7.82 7.18
CA ALA A 115 16.33 8.33 6.74
C ALA A 115 15.54 8.89 7.94
N ILE A 116 14.76 9.92 7.67
CA ILE A 116 13.81 10.49 8.63
C ILE A 116 12.46 9.77 8.42
N PRO A 117 11.99 8.96 9.39
CA PRO A 117 10.79 8.16 9.24
C PRO A 117 9.56 8.99 8.85
N LEU A 118 8.78 8.47 7.89
CA LEU A 118 7.43 8.93 7.55
C LEU A 118 6.52 7.71 7.53
N ILE A 119 5.61 7.63 8.48
CA ILE A 119 4.79 6.44 8.71
C ILE A 119 3.30 6.80 8.58
N ALA A 120 2.54 5.98 7.83
CA ALA A 120 1.09 6.10 7.74
C ALA A 120 0.41 5.16 8.74
N VAL A 121 -0.28 5.69 9.75
CA VAL A 121 -1.06 4.88 10.70
C VAL A 121 -2.52 4.91 10.31
N LEU A 122 -3.11 3.74 10.09
CA LEU A 122 -4.45 3.54 9.57
C LEU A 122 -5.37 3.11 10.73
N ALA A 123 -6.19 4.03 11.22
CA ALA A 123 -7.05 3.82 12.38
C ALA A 123 -8.49 3.57 11.93
N ALA A 124 -8.90 2.31 11.86
CA ALA A 124 -10.23 1.85 11.49
C ALA A 124 -10.67 2.31 10.08
N VAL A 125 -9.76 2.36 9.11
CA VAL A 125 -10.09 2.61 7.69
C VAL A 125 -10.85 1.39 7.14
N GLN A 126 -12.13 1.54 6.80
CA GLN A 126 -13.02 0.43 6.45
C GLN A 126 -13.23 0.27 4.95
N ASP A 127 -13.20 1.35 4.15
CA ASP A 127 -13.30 1.21 2.68
C ASP A 127 -11.97 0.73 2.09
N PRO A 128 -11.96 -0.44 1.43
CA PRO A 128 -10.73 -0.98 0.86
C PRO A 128 -10.18 -0.13 -0.32
N GLY A 129 -11.03 0.66 -0.98
CA GLY A 129 -10.60 1.61 -2.00
C GLY A 129 -9.79 2.77 -1.40
N ASN A 130 -10.26 3.31 -0.27
CA ASN A 130 -9.52 4.33 0.48
C ASN A 130 -8.20 3.77 1.01
N LEU A 131 -8.22 2.58 1.61
CA LEU A 131 -7.00 1.93 2.08
C LEU A 131 -5.97 1.79 0.95
N GLY A 132 -6.35 1.22 -0.18
CA GLY A 132 -5.44 1.05 -1.32
C GLY A 132 -4.90 2.39 -1.84
N THR A 133 -5.75 3.43 -1.91
CA THR A 133 -5.34 4.77 -2.33
C THR A 133 -4.36 5.41 -1.34
N ILE A 134 -4.58 5.24 -0.03
CA ILE A 134 -3.65 5.72 1.01
C ILE A 134 -2.28 5.02 0.86
N LEU A 135 -2.26 3.70 0.70
CA LEU A 135 -1.00 2.96 0.52
C LEU A 135 -0.24 3.41 -0.73
N ARG A 136 -0.97 3.64 -1.83
CA ARG A 136 -0.37 4.16 -3.06
C ARG A 136 0.22 5.56 -2.88
N SER A 137 -0.48 6.44 -2.19
CA SER A 137 0.00 7.78 -1.89
C SER A 137 1.20 7.74 -0.92
N ALA A 138 1.16 6.87 0.08
CA ALA A 138 2.25 6.68 1.03
C ALA A 138 3.54 6.26 0.31
N GLU A 139 3.47 5.25 -0.57
CA GLU A 139 4.61 4.85 -1.40
C GLU A 139 5.09 6.00 -2.31
N ALA A 140 4.17 6.64 -3.03
CA ALA A 140 4.48 7.69 -3.98
C ALA A 140 5.16 8.90 -3.33
N PHE A 141 4.81 9.23 -2.10
CA PHE A 141 5.36 10.36 -1.35
C PHE A 141 6.47 9.96 -0.36
N GLY A 142 6.99 8.74 -0.49
CA GLY A 142 8.19 8.30 0.21
C GLY A 142 8.00 7.94 1.67
N ALA A 143 6.81 7.49 2.07
CA ALA A 143 6.64 6.88 3.38
C ALA A 143 7.45 5.58 3.48
N ASP A 144 8.01 5.32 4.65
CA ASP A 144 8.81 4.13 4.92
C ASP A 144 7.94 2.90 5.19
N GLY A 145 6.66 3.11 5.50
CA GLY A 145 5.69 2.06 5.70
C GLY A 145 4.39 2.55 6.32
N GLY A 146 3.53 1.59 6.64
CA GLY A 146 2.27 1.83 7.32
C GLY A 146 2.02 0.88 8.48
N VAL A 147 1.10 1.27 9.36
CA VAL A 147 0.60 0.46 10.46
C VAL A 147 -0.91 0.39 10.37
N ALA A 148 -1.46 -0.82 10.28
CA ALA A 148 -2.90 -1.06 10.32
C ALA A 148 -3.34 -1.36 11.75
N LEU A 149 -4.10 -0.45 12.35
CA LEU A 149 -4.71 -0.62 13.67
C LEU A 149 -6.02 -1.43 13.57
N PRO A 150 -6.52 -1.97 14.70
CA PRO A 150 -7.77 -2.73 14.74
C PRO A 150 -8.93 -1.96 14.09
N GLY A 151 -9.79 -2.68 13.37
CA GLY A 151 -10.91 -2.12 12.61
C GLY A 151 -10.55 -1.69 11.18
N THR A 152 -9.26 -1.68 10.81
CA THR A 152 -8.83 -1.42 9.44
C THR A 152 -9.03 -2.68 8.57
N VAL A 153 -9.58 -2.50 7.38
CA VAL A 153 -9.79 -3.57 6.41
C VAL A 153 -8.44 -4.16 5.96
N SER A 154 -8.45 -5.43 5.57
CA SER A 154 -7.23 -6.08 5.07
C SER A 154 -6.71 -5.38 3.80
N ALA A 155 -5.41 -5.08 3.76
CA ALA A 155 -4.74 -4.55 2.57
C ALA A 155 -4.73 -5.57 1.40
N TRP A 156 -4.90 -6.85 1.71
CA TRP A 156 -5.04 -7.93 0.73
C TRP A 156 -6.46 -8.13 0.22
N ASN A 157 -7.42 -7.28 0.65
CA ASN A 157 -8.72 -7.21 0.02
C ASN A 157 -8.56 -6.89 -1.47
N PRO A 158 -9.21 -7.64 -2.40
CA PRO A 158 -9.03 -7.46 -3.85
C PRO A 158 -9.28 -6.02 -4.33
N LYS A 159 -10.21 -5.29 -3.69
CA LYS A 159 -10.46 -3.87 -4.00
C LYS A 159 -9.31 -2.98 -3.53
N ALA A 160 -8.70 -3.28 -2.36
CA ALA A 160 -7.55 -2.55 -1.84
C ALA A 160 -6.30 -2.81 -2.69
N VAL A 161 -6.04 -4.06 -3.05
CA VAL A 161 -4.93 -4.44 -3.94
C VAL A 161 -5.01 -3.70 -5.27
N ARG A 162 -6.19 -3.68 -5.92
CA ARG A 162 -6.40 -2.94 -7.17
C ARG A 162 -6.20 -1.43 -6.98
N ALA A 163 -6.77 -0.84 -5.94
CA ALA A 163 -6.67 0.60 -5.68
C ALA A 163 -5.22 1.03 -5.35
N SER A 164 -4.44 0.14 -4.74
CA SER A 164 -3.03 0.38 -4.44
C SER A 164 -2.12 0.34 -5.67
N ALA A 165 -2.59 -0.18 -6.82
CA ALA A 165 -1.79 -0.37 -8.03
C ALA A 165 -0.44 -1.07 -7.75
N GLY A 166 -0.43 -2.07 -6.84
CA GLY A 166 0.75 -2.82 -6.46
C GLY A 166 1.58 -2.24 -5.32
N SER A 167 1.23 -1.06 -4.77
CA SER A 167 1.96 -0.50 -3.62
C SER A 167 1.90 -1.41 -2.39
N VAL A 168 0.82 -2.19 -2.22
CA VAL A 168 0.71 -3.19 -1.16
C VAL A 168 1.79 -4.28 -1.21
N PHE A 169 2.43 -4.48 -2.35
CA PHE A 169 3.50 -5.47 -2.53
C PHE A 169 4.88 -4.94 -2.12
N ARG A 170 5.06 -3.62 -2.06
CA ARG A 170 6.35 -2.95 -1.84
C ARG A 170 6.42 -2.16 -0.55
N LEU A 171 5.32 -1.51 -0.17
CA LEU A 171 5.26 -0.69 1.04
C LEU A 171 5.05 -1.60 2.26
N PRO A 172 6.00 -1.65 3.22
CA PRO A 172 5.80 -2.40 4.45
C PRO A 172 4.53 -1.97 5.18
N LEU A 173 3.66 -2.93 5.51
CA LEU A 173 2.44 -2.70 6.29
C LEU A 173 2.34 -3.73 7.40
N VAL A 174 2.38 -3.27 8.64
CA VAL A 174 2.30 -4.10 9.84
C VAL A 174 0.94 -3.94 10.51
N ALA A 175 0.29 -5.04 10.85
CA ALA A 175 -0.86 -5.02 11.73
C ALA A 175 -0.39 -4.95 13.19
N SER A 176 -0.95 -4.03 13.97
CA SER A 176 -0.52 -3.83 15.36
C SER A 176 -1.70 -3.48 16.26
N SER A 177 -1.59 -3.80 17.55
CA SER A 177 -2.47 -3.21 18.55
C SER A 177 -2.19 -1.72 18.69
N VAL A 178 -3.16 -0.97 19.23
CA VAL A 178 -2.95 0.47 19.51
C VAL A 178 -1.77 0.66 20.47
N ALA A 179 -1.72 -0.12 21.55
CA ALA A 179 -0.67 -0.02 22.57
C ALA A 179 0.73 -0.28 22.00
N ASP A 180 0.90 -1.39 21.25
CA ASP A 180 2.19 -1.74 20.66
C ASP A 180 2.62 -0.72 19.61
N CYS A 181 1.68 -0.22 18.78
CA CYS A 181 1.96 0.81 17.80
C CYS A 181 2.57 2.06 18.44
N PHE A 182 1.90 2.60 19.46
CA PHE A 182 2.38 3.81 20.13
C PHE A 182 3.68 3.58 20.88
N THR A 183 3.88 2.39 21.46
CA THR A 183 5.14 2.03 22.11
C THR A 183 6.31 2.05 21.12
N HIS A 184 6.19 1.34 20.00
CA HIS A 184 7.25 1.30 18.98
C HIS A 184 7.57 2.67 18.38
N LEU A 185 6.53 3.48 18.09
CA LEU A 185 6.72 4.82 17.54
C LEU A 185 7.46 5.74 18.53
N ARG A 186 7.07 5.72 19.81
CA ARG A 186 7.71 6.55 20.86
C ARG A 186 9.13 6.11 21.16
N GLU A 187 9.40 4.82 21.24
CA GLU A 187 10.75 4.28 21.42
C GLU A 187 11.68 4.67 20.27
N ALA A 188 11.13 4.79 19.05
CA ALA A 188 11.86 5.26 17.88
C ALA A 188 11.97 6.79 17.77
N GLY A 189 11.45 7.55 18.73
CA GLY A 189 11.47 9.03 18.72
C GLY A 189 10.61 9.63 17.60
N VAL A 190 9.58 8.92 17.13
CA VAL A 190 8.66 9.37 16.10
C VAL A 190 7.55 10.23 16.71
N HIS A 191 7.37 11.45 16.21
CA HIS A 191 6.29 12.35 16.61
C HIS A 191 4.96 11.93 15.97
N ILE A 192 3.93 11.76 16.77
CA ILE A 192 2.67 11.15 16.34
C ILE A 192 1.61 12.24 16.13
N LEU A 193 1.15 12.39 14.89
CA LEU A 193 0.21 13.42 14.49
C LEU A 193 -1.14 12.79 14.13
N THR A 194 -2.22 13.24 14.76
CA THR A 194 -3.59 12.83 14.38
C THR A 194 -4.19 13.83 13.40
N THR A 195 -4.82 13.33 12.33
CA THR A 195 -5.52 14.17 11.37
C THR A 195 -6.96 14.40 11.80
N THR A 196 -7.40 15.65 11.79
CA THR A 196 -8.76 16.03 12.18
C THR A 196 -9.26 17.23 11.37
N VAL A 197 -10.58 17.39 11.30
CA VAL A 197 -11.23 18.55 10.70
C VAL A 197 -11.50 19.69 11.69
N ARG A 198 -11.26 19.46 12.99
CA ARG A 198 -11.63 20.42 14.05
C ARG A 198 -10.39 20.98 14.74
N ALA A 199 -10.41 22.31 14.97
CA ALA A 199 -9.57 23.06 15.91
C ALA A 199 -8.15 22.50 16.10
N ALA A 200 -7.42 22.31 14.99
CA ALA A 200 -6.09 21.77 14.99
C ALA A 200 -5.16 22.74 14.23
N LYS A 201 -3.87 22.55 14.38
CA LYS A 201 -2.87 23.33 13.68
C LYS A 201 -2.89 23.00 12.18
N PRO A 202 -2.92 24.00 11.28
CA PRO A 202 -2.79 23.79 9.85
C PRO A 202 -1.53 22.98 9.49
N ALA A 203 -1.63 22.05 8.56
CA ALA A 203 -0.54 21.15 8.19
C ALA A 203 0.70 21.88 7.64
N ASP A 204 0.50 23.00 6.96
CA ASP A 204 1.56 23.86 6.43
C ASP A 204 2.32 24.65 7.53
N LEU A 205 1.78 24.71 8.76
CA LEU A 205 2.41 25.32 9.91
C LEU A 205 3.05 24.30 10.88
N VAL A 206 2.94 23.02 10.58
CA VAL A 206 3.59 21.92 11.35
C VAL A 206 4.89 21.54 10.67
N ASP A 207 5.95 21.27 11.47
CA ASP A 207 7.19 20.74 10.92
C ASP A 207 7.07 19.24 10.63
N LEU A 208 6.84 18.92 9.35
CA LEU A 208 6.75 17.55 8.86
C LEU A 208 8.10 16.98 8.37
N THR A 209 9.20 17.71 8.62
CA THR A 209 10.55 17.27 8.28
C THR A 209 11.18 16.36 9.34
N LEU A 210 10.57 16.29 10.52
CA LEU A 210 10.97 15.41 11.63
C LEU A 210 10.54 13.95 11.38
N PRO A 211 11.04 12.99 12.19
CA PRO A 211 10.44 11.65 12.26
C PRO A 211 8.98 11.75 12.68
N ILE A 212 8.05 11.39 11.78
CA ILE A 212 6.60 11.54 12.03
C ILE A 212 5.80 10.29 11.66
N ALA A 213 4.70 10.09 12.39
CA ALA A 213 3.62 9.18 12.06
C ALA A 213 2.33 9.98 11.88
N LEU A 214 1.68 9.84 10.73
CA LEU A 214 0.42 10.47 10.41
C LEU A 214 -0.72 9.48 10.60
N ILE A 215 -1.66 9.76 11.51
CA ILE A 215 -2.82 8.90 11.77
C ILE A 215 -3.97 9.34 10.89
N PHE A 216 -4.46 8.41 10.06
CA PHE A 216 -5.64 8.57 9.20
C PHE A 216 -6.77 7.69 9.71
N GLY A 217 -7.96 8.27 9.81
CA GLY A 217 -9.11 7.61 10.41
C GLY A 217 -10.15 7.10 9.42
N ASN A 218 -11.26 6.66 10.00
CA ASN A 218 -12.44 6.20 9.30
C ASN A 218 -13.11 7.32 8.49
N GLU A 219 -13.78 6.97 7.42
CA GLU A 219 -14.43 7.88 6.47
C GLU A 219 -15.60 8.66 7.09
N GLY A 220 -16.30 8.07 8.04
CA GLY A 220 -17.47 8.68 8.68
C GLY A 220 -17.15 9.36 10.02
N ASN A 221 -16.32 8.71 10.83
CA ASN A 221 -16.08 9.13 12.21
C ASN A 221 -14.68 9.72 12.46
N GLY A 222 -13.81 9.75 11.43
CA GLY A 222 -12.43 10.19 11.58
C GLY A 222 -11.58 9.21 12.41
N VAL A 223 -10.55 9.73 13.05
CA VAL A 223 -9.71 8.93 13.96
C VAL A 223 -10.49 8.66 15.26
N PRO A 224 -10.59 7.40 15.72
CA PRO A 224 -11.24 7.08 16.99
C PRO A 224 -10.61 7.86 18.14
N ALA A 225 -11.43 8.42 19.05
CA ALA A 225 -10.96 9.24 20.17
C ALA A 225 -9.91 8.51 21.02
N THR A 226 -10.08 7.21 21.27
CA THR A 226 -9.11 6.37 22.00
C THR A 226 -7.73 6.27 21.34
N VAL A 227 -7.64 6.61 20.05
CA VAL A 227 -6.37 6.68 19.30
C VAL A 227 -5.89 8.12 19.19
N ALA A 228 -6.82 9.06 18.92
CA ALA A 228 -6.50 10.48 18.77
C ALA A 228 -5.92 11.09 20.06
N ASP A 229 -6.44 10.70 21.22
CA ASP A 229 -6.00 11.19 22.55
C ASP A 229 -4.57 10.73 22.91
N LEU A 230 -4.03 9.76 22.21
CA LEU A 230 -2.65 9.28 22.39
C LEU A 230 -1.64 10.01 21.50
N ALA A 231 -2.11 10.77 20.50
CA ALA A 231 -1.24 11.52 19.59
C ALA A 231 -0.61 12.74 20.31
N ASP A 232 0.55 13.14 19.83
CA ASP A 232 1.30 14.27 20.40
C ASP A 232 0.71 15.62 19.94
N GLU A 233 0.18 15.69 18.71
CA GLU A 233 -0.40 16.90 18.15
C GLU A 233 -1.54 16.55 17.18
N ALA A 234 -2.52 17.43 17.05
CA ALA A 234 -3.60 17.34 16.07
C ALA A 234 -3.35 18.30 14.90
N VAL A 235 -3.48 17.81 13.67
CA VAL A 235 -3.24 18.58 12.45
C VAL A 235 -4.47 18.57 11.55
N THR A 236 -4.66 19.67 10.82
CA THR A 236 -5.79 19.82 9.89
C THR A 236 -5.32 20.29 8.52
N ILE A 237 -6.08 19.94 7.50
CA ILE A 237 -5.96 20.52 6.16
C ILE A 237 -6.94 21.68 6.08
N PRO A 238 -6.49 22.94 5.90
CA PRO A 238 -7.39 24.07 5.75
C PRO A 238 -8.29 23.89 4.52
N CYS A 239 -9.60 23.87 4.73
CA CYS A 239 -10.61 23.78 3.69
C CYS A 239 -11.47 25.06 3.71
N PRO A 240 -11.11 26.12 2.98
CA PRO A 240 -11.84 27.40 3.01
C PRO A 240 -13.19 27.34 2.25
N GLY A 241 -13.48 26.25 1.56
CA GLY A 241 -14.74 26.03 0.85
C GLY A 241 -15.89 25.62 1.77
N ALA A 242 -17.06 25.38 1.17
CA ALA A 242 -18.28 25.00 1.89
C ALA A 242 -18.33 23.52 2.31
N VAL A 243 -17.32 22.72 1.97
CA VAL A 243 -17.28 21.31 2.35
C VAL A 243 -16.75 21.13 3.78
N GLU A 244 -17.41 20.28 4.55
CA GLU A 244 -17.05 20.03 5.95
C GLU A 244 -15.80 19.16 6.12
N SER A 245 -15.53 18.29 5.16
CA SER A 245 -14.40 17.34 5.21
C SER A 245 -14.00 16.87 3.81
N LEU A 246 -12.79 16.33 3.72
CA LEU A 246 -12.28 15.61 2.55
C LEU A 246 -12.50 14.10 2.71
N ASN A 247 -12.60 13.38 1.60
CA ASN A 247 -12.48 11.93 1.61
C ASN A 247 -11.17 11.52 2.32
N ALA A 248 -11.20 10.44 3.12
CA ALA A 248 -10.07 10.01 3.95
C ALA A 248 -8.78 9.76 3.13
N ALA A 249 -8.90 9.14 1.95
CA ALA A 249 -7.74 8.91 1.10
C ALA A 249 -7.21 10.19 0.45
N VAL A 250 -8.08 11.14 0.13
CA VAL A 250 -7.69 12.46 -0.37
C VAL A 250 -6.95 13.24 0.72
N ALA A 251 -7.50 13.27 1.94
CA ALA A 251 -6.85 13.92 3.09
C ALA A 251 -5.46 13.30 3.36
N ALA A 252 -5.36 11.97 3.37
CA ALA A 252 -4.10 11.28 3.53
C ALA A 252 -3.09 11.63 2.42
N SER A 253 -3.54 11.68 1.16
CA SER A 253 -2.68 12.05 0.03
C SER A 253 -2.13 13.47 0.14
N VAL A 254 -2.97 14.42 0.57
CA VAL A 254 -2.55 15.82 0.78
C VAL A 254 -1.54 15.93 1.92
N MET A 255 -1.77 15.26 3.05
CA MET A 255 -0.85 15.27 4.19
C MET A 255 0.50 14.63 3.84
N LEU A 256 0.49 13.50 3.16
CA LEU A 256 1.71 12.82 2.71
C LEU A 256 2.48 13.64 1.67
N TYR A 257 1.77 14.29 0.74
CA TYR A 257 2.38 15.22 -0.21
C TYR A 257 3.03 16.42 0.50
N GLU A 258 2.35 17.02 1.49
CA GLU A 258 2.88 18.15 2.24
C GLU A 258 4.16 17.75 3.02
N ALA A 259 4.17 16.58 3.65
CA ALA A 259 5.38 16.05 4.28
C ALA A 259 6.52 15.88 3.26
N ALA A 260 6.24 15.28 2.10
CA ALA A 260 7.23 15.12 1.04
C ALA A 260 7.72 16.46 0.49
N ARG A 261 6.83 17.46 0.35
CA ARG A 261 7.17 18.82 -0.10
C ARG A 261 8.13 19.51 0.86
N GLN A 262 7.82 19.50 2.16
CA GLN A 262 8.67 20.12 3.19
C GLN A 262 10.05 19.45 3.26
N ARG A 263 10.11 18.12 3.23
CA ARG A 263 11.36 17.34 3.24
C ARG A 263 12.23 17.64 2.03
N ARG A 264 11.63 17.71 0.83
CA ARG A 264 12.34 18.08 -0.41
C ARG A 264 12.91 19.51 -0.33
N GLU A 265 12.13 20.47 0.19
CA GLU A 265 12.61 21.84 0.36
C GLU A 265 13.78 21.94 1.34
N GLN A 266 13.73 21.18 2.43
CA GLN A 266 14.83 21.10 3.39
C GLN A 266 16.09 20.50 2.75
N GLU A 267 15.95 19.43 1.98
CA GLU A 267 17.07 18.81 1.26
C GLU A 267 17.71 19.80 0.27
N ILE A 268 16.91 20.53 -0.52
CA ILE A 268 17.38 21.54 -1.46
C ILE A 268 18.17 22.64 -0.72
N LYS A 269 17.68 23.12 0.41
CA LYS A 269 18.38 24.14 1.22
C LYS A 269 19.72 23.63 1.73
N LEU A 270 19.77 22.38 2.20
CA LEU A 270 21.00 21.74 2.70
C LEU A 270 22.02 21.53 1.57
N LEU A 271 21.59 21.12 0.39
CA LEU A 271 22.46 20.95 -0.78
C LEU A 271 22.99 22.29 -1.30
N GLY A 272 22.12 23.30 -1.38
CA GLY A 272 22.50 24.67 -1.77
C GLY A 272 23.56 25.28 -0.85
N SER A 273 23.46 25.02 0.46
CA SER A 273 24.46 25.46 1.45
C SER A 273 25.80 24.73 1.36
N ARG A 274 25.82 23.52 0.76
CA ARG A 274 27.04 22.68 0.60
C ARG A 274 27.64 22.76 -0.81
N GLY A 275 27.13 23.60 -1.73
CA GLY A 275 27.59 23.69 -3.13
C GLY A 275 27.31 22.45 -3.99
N GLY A 276 26.36 21.58 -3.58
CA GLY A 276 26.02 20.33 -4.24
C GLY A 276 25.05 20.49 -5.41
N LYS A 277 25.10 19.58 -6.38
CA LYS A 277 24.11 19.50 -7.50
C LYS A 277 22.75 19.07 -6.97
N LEU A 278 21.68 19.75 -7.43
CA LEU A 278 20.29 19.38 -7.15
C LEU A 278 19.97 17.95 -7.65
N PRO A 279 19.31 17.10 -6.83
CA PRO A 279 18.80 15.83 -7.30
C PRO A 279 17.70 16.07 -8.35
N GLY A 280 17.76 15.39 -9.48
CA GLY A 280 16.72 15.42 -10.52
C GLY A 280 16.94 16.38 -11.70
N SER A 281 18.09 17.03 -11.85
CA SER A 281 18.43 17.66 -13.12
C SER A 281 18.66 16.59 -14.19
N PRO A 282 17.92 16.59 -15.33
CA PRO A 282 18.21 15.68 -16.41
C PRO A 282 19.64 15.93 -16.90
N ALA A 283 20.40 14.84 -17.09
CA ALA A 283 21.71 14.92 -17.69
C ALA A 283 21.56 15.61 -19.06
N THR A 284 22.09 16.80 -19.19
CA THR A 284 22.22 17.47 -20.49
C THR A 284 23.17 16.62 -21.33
N GLY A 285 22.61 15.66 -22.08
CA GLY A 285 23.32 14.92 -23.10
C GLY A 285 23.78 15.90 -24.14
N GLY A 286 25.11 16.17 -24.17
CA GLY A 286 25.75 16.90 -25.21
C GLY A 286 25.52 16.19 -26.53
N ARG A 287 24.80 16.83 -27.43
CA ARG A 287 24.83 16.49 -28.84
C ARG A 287 26.25 16.86 -29.37
N ARG A 288 26.96 15.87 -29.85
CA ARG A 288 27.93 15.99 -30.94
C ARG A 288 27.67 14.90 -31.97
#